data_eac58b0dca217b91dea002c63772d1f4
#
_entry.id   eac58b0dca217b91dea002c63772d1f4
#
_cell.length_a   1.000
_cell.length_b   1.000
_cell.length_c   1.000
_cell.angle_alpha   90.00
_cell.angle_beta   90.00
_cell.angle_gamma   90.00
#
_symmetry.space_group_name_H-M   'P 1'
#
loop_
_entity.id
_entity.type
_entity.pdbx_description
1 polymer ?
#
loop_
_entity_poly.entity_id
_entity_poly.type
_entity_poly.pdbx_seq_one_letter_code
_entity_poly.pdbx_strand_id
1 'polypeptide(L)'
;LSKLSPQTLKNLHRDASEELNSVDTSNGIDDWRIKFLGRRGELAQLLSQIPSLSDDEKRAVGIEANKTKQSLETLLSIAISRLDEANIPETDYLDVTLPGVPIYEGKLHPTTQVVREISQIFLRMGFDISEGPEVEWDIYNFEKLNIPVGHPARDMWNTLWIDNTELNTQNTILLRTHTSPMQARLMEQTSPPIRVIVPGKCYRYEATDATHEWHFYQIEGLAVDKGINFSDLK
;
A
#
# COMPACT_ATOMS: atom_id res chain seq x y z
N LEU A 1 45.74 -6.96 -52.23
CA LEU A 1 44.27 -6.96 -52.09
C LEU A 1 43.71 -8.08 -52.97
N SER A 2 43.00 -9.05 -52.39
CA SER A 2 42.37 -10.16 -53.11
C SER A 2 41.35 -9.60 -54.09
N LYS A 3 41.26 -10.17 -55.30
CA LYS A 3 40.30 -9.75 -56.33
C LYS A 3 38.88 -10.01 -55.80
N LEU A 4 38.01 -9.03 -55.88
CA LEU A 4 36.61 -9.16 -55.41
C LEU A 4 35.85 -10.26 -56.18
N SER A 5 35.34 -11.22 -55.44
CA SER A 5 34.54 -12.34 -55.99
C SER A 5 33.55 -12.79 -54.90
N PRO A 6 32.46 -13.51 -55.30
CA PRO A 6 31.56 -14.08 -54.30
C PRO A 6 32.23 -14.99 -53.28
N GLN A 7 33.33 -15.65 -53.68
CA GLN A 7 34.10 -16.50 -52.76
C GLN A 7 34.91 -15.69 -51.75
N THR A 8 35.44 -14.51 -52.13
CA THR A 8 36.17 -13.60 -51.24
C THR A 8 35.20 -13.07 -50.14
N LEU A 9 33.94 -12.75 -50.47
CA LEU A 9 32.93 -12.32 -49.49
C LEU A 9 32.54 -13.44 -48.52
N LYS A 10 32.43 -14.67 -49.00
CA LYS A 10 32.21 -15.83 -48.12
C LYS A 10 33.35 -16.10 -47.17
N ASN A 11 34.59 -15.93 -47.64
CA ASN A 11 35.78 -16.05 -46.77
C ASN A 11 35.77 -14.94 -45.70
N LEU A 12 35.49 -13.68 -46.08
CA LEU A 12 35.33 -12.56 -45.13
C LEU A 12 34.27 -12.86 -44.07
N HIS A 13 33.14 -13.37 -44.49
CA HIS A 13 32.06 -13.74 -43.54
C HIS A 13 32.51 -14.80 -42.56
N ARG A 14 33.20 -15.86 -43.03
CA ARG A 14 33.71 -16.90 -42.14
C ARG A 14 34.75 -16.34 -41.14
N ASP A 15 35.72 -15.59 -41.64
CA ASP A 15 36.81 -15.04 -40.82
C ASP A 15 36.25 -14.05 -39.76
N ALA A 16 35.31 -13.19 -40.16
CA ALA A 16 34.60 -12.29 -39.25
C ALA A 16 33.77 -13.04 -38.20
N SER A 17 33.08 -14.14 -38.59
CA SER A 17 32.28 -14.95 -37.65
C SER A 17 33.16 -15.67 -36.65
N GLU A 18 34.29 -16.23 -37.07
CA GLU A 18 35.25 -16.89 -36.19
C GLU A 18 35.86 -15.90 -35.17
N GLU A 19 36.23 -14.70 -35.62
CA GLU A 19 36.78 -13.67 -34.74
C GLU A 19 35.75 -13.17 -33.74
N LEU A 20 34.49 -12.94 -34.15
CA LEU A 20 33.41 -12.48 -33.24
C LEU A 20 33.12 -13.49 -32.14
N ASN A 21 33.19 -14.78 -32.43
CA ASN A 21 32.98 -15.83 -31.44
C ASN A 21 34.01 -15.83 -30.30
N SER A 22 35.22 -15.27 -30.53
CA SER A 22 36.26 -15.17 -29.52
C SER A 22 36.23 -13.83 -28.75
N VAL A 23 35.28 -12.95 -29.05
CA VAL A 23 35.18 -11.63 -28.40
C VAL A 23 34.24 -11.71 -27.19
N ASP A 24 34.79 -11.39 -26.02
CA ASP A 24 34.06 -11.45 -24.72
C ASP A 24 34.02 -10.09 -24.02
N THR A 25 34.32 -8.99 -24.71
CA THR A 25 34.30 -7.64 -24.14
C THR A 25 33.56 -6.65 -25.05
N SER A 26 32.90 -5.66 -24.45
CA SER A 26 32.20 -4.61 -25.19
C SER A 26 33.13 -3.83 -26.12
N ASN A 27 34.34 -3.50 -25.66
CA ASN A 27 35.34 -2.83 -26.48
C ASN A 27 35.75 -3.72 -27.67
N GLY A 28 35.91 -5.01 -27.48
CA GLY A 28 36.23 -5.95 -28.55
C GLY A 28 35.13 -6.04 -29.61
N ILE A 29 33.87 -5.96 -29.23
CA ILE A 29 32.76 -5.89 -30.18
C ILE A 29 32.78 -4.59 -30.98
N ASP A 30 33.10 -3.45 -30.38
CA ASP A 30 33.22 -2.18 -31.10
C ASP A 30 34.39 -2.19 -32.06
N ASP A 31 35.54 -2.74 -31.67
CA ASP A 31 36.70 -2.91 -32.52
C ASP A 31 36.40 -3.82 -33.71
N TRP A 32 35.71 -4.95 -33.48
CA TRP A 32 35.26 -5.86 -34.52
C TRP A 32 34.32 -5.16 -35.51
N ARG A 33 33.35 -4.38 -34.99
CA ARG A 33 32.40 -3.59 -35.80
C ARG A 33 33.10 -2.60 -36.69
N ILE A 34 34.11 -1.88 -36.17
CA ILE A 34 34.91 -0.92 -36.94
C ILE A 34 35.71 -1.64 -38.01
N LYS A 35 36.34 -2.77 -37.67
CA LYS A 35 37.19 -3.55 -38.57
C LYS A 35 36.40 -4.10 -39.76
N PHE A 36 35.25 -4.73 -39.55
CA PHE A 36 34.49 -5.42 -40.61
C PHE A 36 33.40 -4.58 -41.23
N LEU A 37 32.63 -3.82 -40.46
CA LEU A 37 31.44 -3.07 -40.89
C LEU A 37 31.65 -1.54 -40.93
N GLY A 38 32.82 -1.04 -40.50
CA GLY A 38 33.10 0.38 -40.49
C GLY A 38 33.20 0.98 -41.90
N ARG A 39 33.14 2.33 -42.00
CA ARG A 39 33.26 3.04 -43.30
C ARG A 39 34.55 2.74 -44.08
N ARG A 40 35.59 2.37 -43.38
CA ARG A 40 36.88 1.94 -43.96
C ARG A 40 37.18 0.48 -43.61
N GLY A 41 36.19 -0.27 -43.16
CA GLY A 41 36.31 -1.66 -42.81
C GLY A 41 36.52 -2.57 -44.00
N GLU A 42 36.85 -3.82 -43.73
CA GLU A 42 37.24 -4.80 -44.76
C GLU A 42 36.11 -5.01 -45.80
N LEU A 43 34.84 -5.05 -45.37
CA LEU A 43 33.70 -5.16 -46.26
C LEU A 43 33.63 -3.93 -47.22
N ALA A 44 33.76 -2.71 -46.66
CA ALA A 44 33.72 -1.49 -47.45
C ALA A 44 34.87 -1.39 -48.46
N GLN A 45 36.09 -1.84 -48.07
CA GLN A 45 37.21 -1.88 -48.96
C GLN A 45 37.02 -2.86 -50.13
N LEU A 46 36.44 -4.04 -49.86
CA LEU A 46 36.12 -4.99 -50.94
C LEU A 46 35.05 -4.42 -51.88
N LEU A 47 34.01 -3.80 -51.33
CA LEU A 47 32.91 -3.22 -52.12
C LEU A 47 33.38 -2.03 -52.99
N SER A 48 34.40 -1.33 -52.60
CA SER A 48 34.99 -0.25 -53.43
C SER A 48 35.54 -0.72 -54.78
N GLN A 49 35.75 -2.02 -54.97
CA GLN A 49 36.25 -2.62 -56.22
C GLN A 49 35.10 -2.97 -57.22
N ILE A 50 33.82 -2.88 -56.80
CA ILE A 50 32.69 -3.21 -57.67
C ILE A 50 32.69 -2.46 -59.01
N PRO A 51 33.01 -1.15 -59.06
CA PRO A 51 33.03 -0.43 -60.34
C PRO A 51 33.93 -1.03 -61.41
N SER A 52 34.97 -1.76 -61.02
CA SER A 52 35.96 -2.37 -61.94
C SER A 52 35.55 -3.74 -62.51
N LEU A 53 34.38 -4.29 -62.10
CA LEU A 53 33.91 -5.60 -62.50
C LEU A 53 33.03 -5.51 -63.77
N SER A 54 32.86 -6.64 -64.51
CA SER A 54 31.89 -6.77 -65.58
C SER A 54 30.46 -6.71 -65.05
N ASP A 55 29.49 -6.42 -65.91
CA ASP A 55 28.09 -6.21 -65.47
C ASP A 55 27.43 -7.49 -64.87
N ASP A 56 27.77 -8.66 -65.37
CA ASP A 56 27.30 -9.93 -64.83
C ASP A 56 27.94 -10.22 -63.45
N GLU A 57 29.26 -9.92 -63.30
CA GLU A 57 29.94 -10.06 -62.00
C GLU A 57 29.41 -9.06 -60.96
N LYS A 58 29.13 -7.80 -61.36
CA LYS A 58 28.52 -6.79 -60.44
C LYS A 58 27.24 -7.29 -59.81
N ARG A 59 26.37 -7.92 -60.59
CA ARG A 59 25.07 -8.42 -60.10
C ARG A 59 25.26 -9.57 -59.08
N ALA A 60 26.11 -10.53 -59.42
CA ALA A 60 26.38 -11.67 -58.54
C ALA A 60 27.09 -11.23 -57.22
N VAL A 61 28.07 -10.35 -57.30
CA VAL A 61 28.79 -9.81 -56.14
C VAL A 61 27.89 -8.92 -55.32
N GLY A 62 27.02 -8.10 -55.91
CA GLY A 62 26.07 -7.23 -55.16
C GLY A 62 25.09 -8.03 -54.32
N ILE A 63 24.56 -9.13 -54.81
CA ILE A 63 23.66 -10.01 -54.04
C ILE A 63 24.42 -10.64 -52.85
N GLU A 64 25.61 -11.18 -53.11
CA GLU A 64 26.38 -11.82 -52.04
C GLU A 64 26.89 -10.81 -51.01
N ALA A 65 27.24 -9.59 -51.42
CA ALA A 65 27.63 -8.50 -50.55
C ALA A 65 26.52 -8.08 -49.56
N ASN A 66 25.32 -7.91 -50.08
CA ASN A 66 24.15 -7.59 -49.23
C ASN A 66 23.87 -8.73 -48.24
N LYS A 67 23.91 -9.97 -48.70
CA LYS A 67 23.74 -11.13 -47.84
C LYS A 67 24.81 -11.21 -46.73
N THR A 68 26.06 -11.01 -47.09
CA THR A 68 27.18 -10.99 -46.13
C THR A 68 27.02 -9.85 -45.12
N LYS A 69 26.65 -8.64 -45.56
CA LYS A 69 26.41 -7.50 -44.67
C LYS A 69 25.32 -7.79 -43.66
N GLN A 70 24.15 -8.23 -44.11
CA GLN A 70 23.00 -8.56 -43.23
C GLN A 70 23.36 -9.66 -42.23
N SER A 71 24.07 -10.70 -42.67
CA SER A 71 24.51 -11.78 -41.80
C SER A 71 25.47 -11.29 -40.70
N LEU A 72 26.44 -10.43 -41.05
CA LEU A 72 27.38 -9.85 -40.09
C LEU A 72 26.70 -8.91 -39.09
N GLU A 73 25.71 -8.12 -39.54
CA GLU A 73 24.87 -7.27 -38.67
C GLU A 73 24.06 -8.10 -37.69
N THR A 74 23.50 -9.24 -38.13
CA THR A 74 22.77 -10.17 -37.28
C THR A 74 23.71 -10.82 -36.23
N LEU A 75 24.88 -11.27 -36.62
CA LEU A 75 25.86 -11.85 -35.71
C LEU A 75 26.31 -10.84 -34.65
N LEU A 76 26.50 -9.58 -35.06
CA LEU A 76 26.84 -8.49 -34.14
C LEU A 76 25.75 -8.27 -33.09
N SER A 77 24.47 -8.25 -33.51
CA SER A 77 23.34 -8.07 -32.57
C SER A 77 23.27 -9.21 -31.55
N ILE A 78 23.49 -10.44 -31.98
CA ILE A 78 23.49 -11.62 -31.10
C ILE A 78 24.67 -11.52 -30.10
N ALA A 79 25.85 -11.08 -30.55
CA ALA A 79 27.01 -10.94 -29.69
C ALA A 79 26.81 -9.84 -28.60
N ILE A 80 26.17 -8.73 -28.96
CA ILE A 80 25.78 -7.67 -28.00
C ILE A 80 24.83 -8.23 -26.96
N SER A 81 23.72 -8.90 -27.39
CA SER A 81 22.76 -9.48 -26.46
C SER A 81 23.39 -10.50 -25.51
N ARG A 82 24.33 -11.31 -26.00
CA ARG A 82 25.07 -12.28 -25.17
C ARG A 82 25.87 -11.60 -24.06
N LEU A 83 26.50 -10.46 -24.35
CA LEU A 83 27.29 -9.71 -23.37
C LEU A 83 26.37 -8.98 -22.38
N ASP A 84 25.23 -8.44 -22.81
CA ASP A 84 24.25 -7.78 -21.95
C ASP A 84 23.68 -8.79 -20.96
N GLU A 85 23.33 -10.00 -21.41
CA GLU A 85 22.85 -11.08 -20.54
C GLU A 85 23.91 -11.54 -19.53
N ALA A 86 25.19 -11.60 -19.94
CA ALA A 86 26.30 -11.99 -19.07
C ALA A 86 26.62 -10.92 -18.00
N ASN A 87 26.27 -9.67 -18.24
CA ASN A 87 26.54 -8.54 -17.35
C ASN A 87 25.40 -8.22 -16.40
N ILE A 88 24.28 -8.97 -16.38
CA ILE A 88 23.22 -8.82 -15.37
C ILE A 88 23.80 -9.31 -14.03
N PRO A 89 23.96 -8.44 -13.02
CA PRO A 89 24.46 -8.87 -11.72
C PRO A 89 23.48 -9.88 -11.09
N GLU A 90 23.97 -11.02 -10.68
CA GLU A 90 23.19 -12.06 -9.98
C GLU A 90 22.45 -11.53 -8.73
N THR A 91 22.91 -10.40 -8.19
CA THR A 91 22.35 -9.79 -6.98
C THR A 91 21.05 -9.01 -7.19
N ASP A 92 20.69 -8.66 -8.44
CA ASP A 92 19.49 -7.88 -8.74
C ASP A 92 18.32 -8.74 -9.30
N TYR A 93 18.49 -10.06 -9.33
CA TYR A 93 17.43 -10.93 -9.81
C TYR A 93 16.37 -11.12 -8.72
N LEU A 94 15.34 -10.28 -8.76
CA LEU A 94 14.15 -10.50 -7.94
C LEU A 94 13.34 -11.65 -8.55
N ASP A 95 13.37 -12.81 -7.90
CA ASP A 95 12.53 -13.94 -8.32
C ASP A 95 11.06 -13.63 -7.98
N VAL A 96 10.33 -13.18 -8.98
CA VAL A 96 8.90 -12.84 -8.86
C VAL A 96 7.99 -14.06 -8.66
N THR A 97 8.54 -15.28 -8.76
CA THR A 97 7.79 -16.52 -8.50
C THR A 97 7.79 -16.91 -7.03
N LEU A 98 8.69 -16.33 -6.23
CA LEU A 98 8.70 -16.54 -4.79
C LEU A 98 7.43 -15.96 -4.16
N PRO A 99 6.81 -16.68 -3.21
CA PRO A 99 5.66 -16.15 -2.49
C PRO A 99 6.07 -14.88 -1.73
N GLY A 100 5.26 -13.83 -1.85
CA GLY A 100 5.46 -12.59 -1.09
C GLY A 100 5.40 -12.83 0.43
N VAL A 101 5.91 -11.88 1.20
CA VAL A 101 5.77 -11.92 2.66
C VAL A 101 4.27 -11.86 3.01
N PRO A 102 3.73 -12.86 3.75
CA PRO A 102 2.32 -12.86 4.11
C PRO A 102 2.02 -11.62 4.97
N ILE A 103 1.05 -10.83 4.53
CA ILE A 103 0.52 -9.73 5.33
C ILE A 103 -0.46 -10.34 6.33
N TYR A 104 -0.12 -10.29 7.61
CA TYR A 104 -1.03 -10.68 8.68
C TYR A 104 -2.05 -9.57 8.88
N GLU A 105 -3.29 -9.84 8.49
CA GLU A 105 -4.39 -8.93 8.79
C GLU A 105 -4.62 -8.87 10.30
N GLY A 106 -4.65 -7.66 10.84
CA GLY A 106 -5.02 -7.42 12.22
C GLY A 106 -6.47 -7.85 12.49
N LYS A 107 -6.75 -8.26 13.72
CA LYS A 107 -8.11 -8.60 14.17
C LYS A 107 -8.60 -7.52 15.12
N LEU A 108 -9.91 -7.28 15.10
CA LEU A 108 -10.53 -6.37 16.04
C LEU A 108 -10.54 -6.98 17.45
N HIS A 109 -10.33 -6.13 18.45
CA HIS A 109 -10.46 -6.53 19.84
C HIS A 109 -11.88 -7.07 20.10
N PRO A 110 -12.06 -8.11 20.95
CA PRO A 110 -13.39 -8.70 21.21
C PRO A 110 -14.44 -7.67 21.67
N THR A 111 -14.09 -6.74 22.54
CA THR A 111 -14.98 -5.65 22.95
C THR A 111 -15.47 -4.82 21.77
N THR A 112 -14.57 -4.48 20.84
CA THR A 112 -14.97 -3.73 19.63
C THR A 112 -15.92 -4.53 18.74
N GLN A 113 -15.71 -5.84 18.64
CA GLN A 113 -16.62 -6.73 17.89
C GLN A 113 -18.01 -6.72 18.51
N VAL A 114 -18.11 -6.89 19.83
CA VAL A 114 -19.40 -6.88 20.57
C VAL A 114 -20.10 -5.52 20.45
N VAL A 115 -19.36 -4.41 20.64
CA VAL A 115 -19.94 -3.06 20.49
C VAL A 115 -20.50 -2.87 19.07
N ARG A 116 -19.78 -3.30 18.04
CA ARG A 116 -20.25 -3.23 16.66
C ARG A 116 -21.50 -4.07 16.41
N GLU A 117 -21.53 -5.29 16.93
CA GLU A 117 -22.66 -6.19 16.78
C GLU A 117 -23.93 -5.61 17.43
N ILE A 118 -23.82 -5.16 18.69
CA ILE A 118 -24.93 -4.52 19.41
C ILE A 118 -25.39 -3.26 18.66
N SER A 119 -24.46 -2.43 18.23
CA SER A 119 -24.78 -1.21 17.48
C SER A 119 -25.54 -1.51 16.19
N GLN A 120 -25.16 -2.55 15.46
CA GLN A 120 -25.89 -2.96 14.24
C GLN A 120 -27.30 -3.47 14.53
N ILE A 121 -27.52 -4.17 15.66
CA ILE A 121 -28.85 -4.62 16.08
C ILE A 121 -29.74 -3.41 16.32
N PHE A 122 -29.28 -2.43 17.11
CA PHE A 122 -30.06 -1.24 17.43
C PHE A 122 -30.31 -0.33 16.21
N LEU A 123 -29.34 -0.21 15.31
CA LEU A 123 -29.55 0.49 14.04
C LEU A 123 -30.69 -0.13 13.22
N ARG A 124 -30.78 -1.47 13.18
CA ARG A 124 -31.89 -2.16 12.50
C ARG A 124 -33.25 -1.95 13.20
N MET A 125 -33.23 -1.65 14.50
CA MET A 125 -34.42 -1.29 15.28
C MET A 125 -34.82 0.18 15.15
N GLY A 126 -34.03 0.98 14.37
CA GLY A 126 -34.30 2.39 14.15
C GLY A 126 -33.74 3.32 15.23
N PHE A 127 -32.72 2.87 15.97
CA PHE A 127 -31.92 3.72 16.86
C PHE A 127 -30.74 4.33 16.14
N ASP A 128 -30.44 5.57 16.47
CA ASP A 128 -29.19 6.22 16.10
C ASP A 128 -28.07 5.85 17.07
N ILE A 129 -26.82 6.01 16.65
CA ILE A 129 -25.65 5.86 17.52
C ILE A 129 -25.09 7.24 17.81
N SER A 130 -24.90 7.55 19.09
CA SER A 130 -24.26 8.80 19.51
C SER A 130 -23.07 8.51 20.44
N GLU A 131 -21.96 9.16 20.17
CA GLU A 131 -20.78 9.10 21.03
C GLU A 131 -20.64 10.41 21.79
N GLY A 132 -20.00 10.35 22.97
CA GLY A 132 -19.79 11.52 23.82
C GLY A 132 -18.37 11.58 24.39
N PRO A 133 -18.02 12.72 25.00
CA PRO A 133 -16.70 12.92 25.57
C PRO A 133 -16.46 11.97 26.75
N GLU A 134 -15.24 11.44 26.85
CA GLU A 134 -14.81 10.62 28.02
C GLU A 134 -14.49 11.50 29.22
N VAL A 135 -13.95 12.70 28.99
CA VAL A 135 -13.78 13.76 30.00
C VAL A 135 -15.03 14.60 29.99
N GLU A 136 -15.75 14.59 31.12
CA GLU A 136 -17.07 15.19 31.22
C GLU A 136 -17.15 16.24 32.33
N TRP A 137 -18.10 17.14 32.19
CA TRP A 137 -18.43 18.10 33.24
C TRP A 137 -19.32 17.43 34.30
N ASP A 138 -19.06 17.75 35.58
CA ASP A 138 -19.86 17.28 36.70
C ASP A 138 -21.37 17.53 36.51
N ILE A 139 -21.73 18.68 35.96
CA ILE A 139 -23.11 19.03 35.66
C ILE A 139 -23.82 18.03 34.74
N TYR A 140 -23.12 17.46 33.75
CA TYR A 140 -23.71 16.45 32.86
C TYR A 140 -23.66 15.05 33.47
N ASN A 141 -22.54 14.73 34.17
CA ASN A 141 -22.37 13.41 34.72
C ASN A 141 -23.28 13.14 35.93
N PHE A 142 -23.70 14.19 36.64
CA PHE A 142 -24.49 14.06 37.86
C PHE A 142 -25.68 15.00 37.94
N GLU A 143 -25.50 16.33 37.93
CA GLU A 143 -26.58 17.27 38.26
C GLU A 143 -27.79 17.18 37.32
N LYS A 144 -27.55 17.15 36.00
CA LYS A 144 -28.63 17.01 35.00
C LYS A 144 -29.29 15.63 34.99
N LEU A 145 -28.69 14.67 35.66
CA LEU A 145 -29.28 13.34 35.89
C LEU A 145 -29.96 13.23 37.24
N ASN A 146 -30.27 14.37 37.88
CA ASN A 146 -30.92 14.46 39.17
C ASN A 146 -30.11 13.88 40.34
N ILE A 147 -28.77 13.98 40.25
CA ILE A 147 -27.82 13.60 41.30
C ILE A 147 -27.06 14.86 41.74
N PRO A 148 -27.68 15.73 42.55
CA PRO A 148 -27.08 17.01 42.95
C PRO A 148 -25.94 16.82 43.94
N VAL A 149 -25.20 17.91 44.19
CA VAL A 149 -24.15 17.93 45.22
C VAL A 149 -24.70 17.48 46.58
N GLY A 150 -24.00 16.55 47.24
CA GLY A 150 -24.41 15.96 48.52
C GLY A 150 -25.39 14.76 48.37
N HIS A 151 -25.76 14.36 47.16
CA HIS A 151 -26.51 13.15 46.98
C HIS A 151 -25.70 11.89 47.27
N PRO A 152 -26.17 10.92 48.09
CA PRO A 152 -25.39 9.74 48.50
C PRO A 152 -24.87 8.90 47.33
N ALA A 153 -25.59 8.90 46.19
CA ALA A 153 -25.16 8.17 44.99
C ALA A 153 -23.82 8.67 44.41
N ARG A 154 -23.41 9.92 44.67
CA ARG A 154 -22.10 10.43 44.16
C ARG A 154 -20.94 9.67 44.81
N ASP A 155 -21.04 9.34 46.09
CA ASP A 155 -19.97 8.64 46.81
C ASP A 155 -19.86 7.18 46.37
N MET A 156 -20.97 6.61 45.84
CA MET A 156 -21.00 5.23 45.36
C MET A 156 -20.35 5.01 44.00
N TRP A 157 -20.10 6.10 43.24
CA TRP A 157 -19.61 5.97 41.87
C TRP A 157 -18.09 5.89 41.71
N ASN A 158 -17.34 5.98 42.81
CA ASN A 158 -15.88 5.92 42.80
C ASN A 158 -15.26 6.76 41.67
N THR A 159 -15.62 8.04 41.61
CA THR A 159 -15.35 8.94 40.49
C THR A 159 -13.90 9.36 40.41
N LEU A 160 -13.30 9.29 39.23
CA LEU A 160 -11.97 9.85 38.94
C LEU A 160 -12.13 11.33 38.55
N TRP A 161 -11.82 12.21 39.48
CA TRP A 161 -11.81 13.65 39.27
C TRP A 161 -10.52 14.12 38.63
N ILE A 162 -10.61 15.07 37.73
CA ILE A 162 -9.45 15.65 37.03
C ILE A 162 -9.13 16.99 37.71
N ASP A 163 -7.88 17.17 38.10
CA ASP A 163 -7.40 18.47 38.57
C ASP A 163 -7.38 19.47 37.41
N ASN A 164 -8.20 20.49 37.53
CA ASN A 164 -8.37 21.51 36.52
C ASN A 164 -7.97 22.92 37.00
N THR A 165 -7.18 23.00 38.07
CA THR A 165 -6.71 24.26 38.63
C THR A 165 -5.99 25.14 37.62
N GLU A 166 -5.28 24.55 36.68
CA GLU A 166 -4.59 25.26 35.59
C GLU A 166 -5.52 25.70 34.44
N LEU A 167 -6.71 25.09 34.33
CA LEU A 167 -7.65 25.38 33.23
C LEU A 167 -8.47 26.66 33.45
N ASN A 168 -8.27 27.34 34.56
CA ASN A 168 -8.96 28.58 34.91
C ASN A 168 -10.51 28.52 34.77
N THR A 169 -11.10 27.35 35.05
CA THR A 169 -12.53 27.09 35.01
C THR A 169 -13.05 26.82 36.43
N GLN A 170 -14.27 27.28 36.72
CA GLN A 170 -14.97 27.00 37.99
C GLN A 170 -15.70 25.66 37.94
N ASN A 171 -15.84 25.06 36.77
CA ASN A 171 -16.56 23.81 36.62
C ASN A 171 -15.64 22.61 36.92
N THR A 172 -16.13 21.73 37.71
CA THR A 172 -15.43 20.47 38.02
C THR A 172 -15.54 19.49 36.85
N ILE A 173 -14.45 18.85 36.50
CA ILE A 173 -14.36 17.86 35.43
C ILE A 173 -13.90 16.50 35.97
N LEU A 174 -14.31 15.47 35.27
CA LEU A 174 -14.11 14.07 35.66
C LEU A 174 -14.00 13.14 34.46
N LEU A 175 -13.52 11.95 34.68
CA LEU A 175 -13.72 10.86 33.72
C LEU A 175 -15.11 10.27 33.92
N ARG A 176 -15.93 10.25 32.87
CA ARG A 176 -17.35 9.83 32.99
C ARG A 176 -17.48 8.45 33.61
N THR A 177 -18.39 8.34 34.59
CA THR A 177 -18.67 7.10 35.32
C THR A 177 -19.68 6.19 34.63
N HIS A 178 -20.39 6.73 33.64
CA HIS A 178 -21.40 6.07 32.79
C HIS A 178 -21.59 6.87 31.50
N THR A 179 -22.34 6.36 30.54
CA THR A 179 -22.60 7.06 29.27
C THR A 179 -23.85 7.94 29.32
N SER A 180 -24.58 7.97 30.42
CA SER A 180 -25.82 8.76 30.62
C SER A 180 -25.66 10.28 30.39
N PRO A 181 -24.49 10.95 30.56
CA PRO A 181 -24.34 12.36 30.21
C PRO A 181 -24.85 12.70 28.82
N MET A 182 -24.69 11.77 27.88
CA MET A 182 -25.19 11.95 26.52
C MET A 182 -26.71 12.03 26.40
N GLN A 183 -27.44 11.42 27.32
CA GLN A 183 -28.91 11.56 27.36
C GLN A 183 -29.30 13.01 27.60
N ALA A 184 -28.68 13.67 28.58
CA ALA A 184 -28.93 15.09 28.86
C ALA A 184 -28.53 15.98 27.68
N ARG A 185 -27.35 15.74 27.10
CA ARG A 185 -26.84 16.51 25.95
C ARG A 185 -27.74 16.37 24.72
N LEU A 186 -28.23 15.17 24.45
CA LEU A 186 -29.12 14.92 23.31
C LEU A 186 -30.50 15.57 23.52
N MET A 187 -31.06 15.50 24.72
CA MET A 187 -32.34 16.13 25.02
C MET A 187 -32.29 17.66 25.03
N GLU A 188 -31.12 18.26 25.19
CA GLU A 188 -30.90 19.69 25.02
C GLU A 188 -30.83 20.12 23.54
N GLN A 189 -30.41 19.23 22.66
CA GLN A 189 -30.19 19.53 21.26
C GLN A 189 -31.31 19.04 20.33
N THR A 190 -32.02 18.02 20.75
CA THR A 190 -32.99 17.31 19.91
C THR A 190 -34.34 17.19 20.59
N SER A 191 -35.43 17.45 19.87
CA SER A 191 -36.81 17.21 20.32
C SER A 191 -37.24 15.79 20.02
N PRO A 192 -38.11 15.20 20.86
CA PRO A 192 -38.70 13.90 20.56
C PRO A 192 -39.39 13.86 19.19
N PRO A 193 -39.41 12.71 18.50
CA PRO A 193 -38.98 11.39 19.00
C PRO A 193 -37.46 11.23 19.03
N ILE A 194 -36.93 10.63 20.09
CA ILE A 194 -35.49 10.32 20.26
C ILE A 194 -35.37 8.80 20.42
N ARG A 195 -34.53 8.18 19.65
CA ARG A 195 -34.12 6.77 19.77
C ARG A 195 -32.65 6.68 19.53
N VAL A 196 -31.86 6.48 20.57
CA VAL A 196 -30.42 6.52 20.49
C VAL A 196 -29.78 5.50 21.41
N ILE A 197 -28.69 4.92 20.99
CA ILE A 197 -27.75 4.21 21.86
C ILE A 197 -26.48 5.00 22.02
N VAL A 198 -25.87 4.89 23.18
CA VAL A 198 -24.61 5.58 23.51
C VAL A 198 -23.58 4.52 23.95
N PRO A 199 -22.84 3.94 23.02
CA PRO A 199 -21.71 3.10 23.36
C PRO A 199 -20.53 3.97 23.80
N GLY A 200 -19.80 3.52 24.82
CA GLY A 200 -18.62 4.25 25.24
C GLY A 200 -17.89 3.65 26.43
N LYS A 201 -16.67 4.10 26.60
CA LYS A 201 -15.84 3.75 27.74
C LYS A 201 -16.22 4.57 28.97
N CYS A 202 -16.26 3.93 30.12
CA CYS A 202 -16.55 4.51 31.41
C CYS A 202 -15.43 4.20 32.39
N TYR A 203 -15.32 5.01 33.44
CA TYR A 203 -14.17 4.99 34.36
C TYR A 203 -14.66 5.05 35.81
N ARG A 204 -14.06 4.21 36.66
CA ARG A 204 -14.33 4.22 38.10
C ARG A 204 -13.04 3.91 38.86
N TYR A 205 -12.84 4.55 40.00
CA TYR A 205 -11.74 4.24 40.88
C TYR A 205 -12.06 2.96 41.65
N GLU A 206 -11.66 1.83 41.10
CA GLU A 206 -11.85 0.52 41.70
C GLU A 206 -10.52 -0.23 41.71
N ALA A 207 -10.33 -1.09 42.71
CA ALA A 207 -9.18 -1.98 42.70
C ALA A 207 -9.35 -3.02 41.61
N THR A 208 -8.35 -3.15 40.75
CA THR A 208 -8.34 -4.14 39.67
C THR A 208 -8.24 -5.55 40.26
N ASP A 209 -9.19 -6.40 39.92
CA ASP A 209 -9.23 -7.82 40.26
C ASP A 209 -9.71 -8.65 39.04
N ALA A 210 -10.08 -9.92 39.25
CA ALA A 210 -10.54 -10.79 38.19
C ALA A 210 -11.88 -10.35 37.55
N THR A 211 -12.64 -9.49 38.21
CA THR A 211 -14.00 -9.07 37.82
C THR A 211 -14.17 -7.55 37.73
N HIS A 212 -13.22 -6.77 38.22
CA HIS A 212 -13.28 -5.32 38.25
C HIS A 212 -12.06 -4.72 37.53
N GLU A 213 -12.35 -3.73 36.72
CA GLU A 213 -11.35 -2.94 35.99
C GLU A 213 -11.67 -1.45 36.19
N TRP A 214 -10.66 -0.60 36.24
CA TRP A 214 -10.84 0.84 36.42
C TRP A 214 -11.50 1.50 35.20
N HIS A 215 -11.58 0.81 34.08
CA HIS A 215 -12.31 1.23 32.89
C HIS A 215 -13.08 0.04 32.27
N PHE A 216 -14.26 0.32 31.78
CA PHE A 216 -15.12 -0.68 31.12
C PHE A 216 -15.96 -0.03 30.02
N TYR A 217 -16.56 -0.83 29.17
CA TYR A 217 -17.47 -0.34 28.15
C TYR A 217 -18.92 -0.48 28.61
N GLN A 218 -19.70 0.55 28.32
CA GLN A 218 -21.13 0.57 28.57
C GLN A 218 -21.87 0.95 27.30
N ILE A 219 -23.05 0.43 27.08
CA ILE A 219 -23.98 0.84 26.03
C ILE A 219 -25.29 1.15 26.71
N GLU A 220 -25.70 2.42 26.68
CA GLU A 220 -27.00 2.86 27.18
C GLU A 220 -27.92 3.16 26.02
N GLY A 221 -29.21 2.87 26.19
CA GLY A 221 -30.26 3.20 25.24
C GLY A 221 -31.20 4.24 25.80
N LEU A 222 -31.61 5.20 24.97
CA LEU A 222 -32.65 6.19 25.29
C LEU A 222 -33.70 6.16 24.19
N ALA A 223 -34.99 5.98 24.61
CA ALA A 223 -36.13 6.15 23.74
C ALA A 223 -37.12 7.11 24.38
N VAL A 224 -37.43 8.21 23.69
CA VAL A 224 -38.43 9.20 24.13
C VAL A 224 -39.38 9.44 22.98
N ASP A 225 -40.64 9.04 23.16
CA ASP A 225 -41.70 9.21 22.16
C ASP A 225 -43.05 9.15 22.82
N LYS A 226 -44.12 9.48 22.06
CA LYS A 226 -45.49 9.33 22.54
C LYS A 226 -45.86 7.85 22.58
N GLY A 227 -46.50 7.45 23.70
CA GLY A 227 -47.02 6.10 23.86
C GLY A 227 -46.01 5.03 24.23
N ILE A 228 -44.73 5.37 24.45
CA ILE A 228 -43.74 4.44 24.97
C ILE A 228 -44.18 3.96 26.37
N ASN A 229 -44.08 2.68 26.58
CA ASN A 229 -44.44 2.03 27.83
C ASN A 229 -43.43 0.91 28.18
N PHE A 230 -43.56 0.29 29.36
CA PHE A 230 -42.62 -0.71 29.85
C PHE A 230 -42.51 -1.97 28.96
N SER A 231 -43.55 -2.27 28.17
CA SER A 231 -43.52 -3.40 27.24
C SER A 231 -42.53 -3.17 26.08
N ASP A 232 -42.25 -1.89 25.74
CA ASP A 232 -41.32 -1.54 24.67
C ASP A 232 -39.87 -1.75 25.11
N LEU A 233 -39.61 -1.76 26.43
CA LEU A 233 -38.26 -2.08 26.98
C LEU A 233 -38.01 -3.58 26.99
N LYS A 234 -39.03 -4.43 27.05
CA LYS A 234 -38.95 -5.88 27.20
C LYS A 234 -38.83 -6.60 25.87
#